data_5ab2ab2bcd90843ec222a6f4fccb2256
#
_entry.id   5ab2ab2bcd90843ec222a6f4fccb2256
#
_cell.length_a   1.000
_cell.length_b   1.000
_cell.length_c   1.000
_cell.angle_alpha   90.00
_cell.angle_beta   90.00
_cell.angle_gamma   90.00
#
_symmetry.space_group_name_H-M   'P 1'
#
loop_
_entity.id
_entity.type
_entity.pdbx_description
1 polymer ?
#
loop_
_entity_poly.entity_id
_entity_poly.type
_entity_poly.pdbx_seq_one_letter_code
_entity_poly.pdbx_strand_id
1 'polypeptide(L)'
;MTPYYEDSAVQIYHGDCREILPTIHADRMITDPVWPNADPRLAGSSDPAGLLRSALSVANCKTVVLQLGRCSDPRILAAVPDKWPFLCVSWLRYAVPSYRGRVLNDADVAYAFGDAVASAAGRRVVPGTCMSTRGEFLRGHGRNRTSQQFQETQDAMPHPAPRHLKHVRWLVQWFSDEGETVVDPFCGTGTTVLAAKGANRKAVGIEIEERYCELAARRLAQGVMF
;
A
#
# COMPACT_ATOMS: atom_id res chain seq x y z
N MET A 1 19.92 3.50 12.34
CA MET A 1 19.26 4.70 11.73
C MET A 1 18.12 5.11 12.63
N THR A 2 17.91 6.42 12.84
CA THR A 2 16.82 6.92 13.70
C THR A 2 15.55 7.05 12.85
N PRO A 3 14.38 6.51 13.29
CA PRO A 3 13.14 6.69 12.58
C PRO A 3 12.69 8.16 12.60
N TYR A 4 12.01 8.60 11.55
CA TYR A 4 11.35 9.90 11.45
C TYR A 4 10.13 9.99 12.41
N TYR A 5 9.43 8.87 12.55
CA TYR A 5 8.33 8.69 13.50
C TYR A 5 8.39 7.29 14.09
N GLU A 6 8.07 7.19 15.37
CA GLU A 6 7.99 5.91 16.07
C GLU A 6 6.90 5.92 17.14
N ASP A 7 6.15 4.83 17.21
CA ASP A 7 5.28 4.50 18.33
C ASP A 7 5.41 3.00 18.69
N SER A 8 4.55 2.49 19.55
CA SER A 8 4.63 1.10 20.02
C SER A 8 4.46 0.04 18.91
N ALA A 9 3.92 0.40 17.76
CA ALA A 9 3.60 -0.53 16.66
C ALA A 9 4.20 -0.14 15.31
N VAL A 10 4.54 1.14 15.10
CA VAL A 10 4.92 1.65 13.79
C VAL A 10 6.20 2.46 13.85
N GLN A 11 7.08 2.23 12.87
CA GLN A 11 8.23 3.07 12.59
C GLN A 11 8.11 3.60 11.15
N ILE A 12 8.45 4.89 10.93
CA ILE A 12 8.59 5.49 9.61
C ILE A 12 10.02 5.98 9.46
N TYR A 13 10.65 5.63 8.36
CA TYR A 13 11.97 6.11 8.01
C TYR A 13 11.88 7.03 6.80
N HIS A 14 12.54 8.18 6.88
CA HIS A 14 12.75 9.07 5.76
C HIS A 14 14.04 8.70 5.04
N GLY A 15 13.96 8.31 3.76
CA GLY A 15 15.11 7.98 2.95
C GLY A 15 14.85 6.97 1.84
N ASP A 16 15.94 6.54 1.22
CA ASP A 16 15.89 5.57 0.12
C ASP A 16 15.64 4.15 0.67
N CYS A 17 14.59 3.52 0.17
CA CYS A 17 14.25 2.17 0.60
C CYS A 17 15.35 1.14 0.30
N ARG A 18 16.19 1.36 -0.72
CA ARG A 18 17.30 0.46 -1.08
C ARG A 18 18.41 0.44 -0.03
N GLU A 19 18.57 1.54 0.71
CA GLU A 19 19.55 1.68 1.79
C GLU A 19 18.97 1.20 3.14
N ILE A 20 17.68 1.40 3.34
CA ILE A 20 17.03 1.15 4.63
C ILE A 20 16.54 -0.31 4.75
N LEU A 21 15.94 -0.89 3.70
CA LEU A 21 15.41 -2.26 3.70
C LEU A 21 16.40 -3.33 4.19
N PRO A 22 17.70 -3.29 3.84
CA PRO A 22 18.66 -4.27 4.35
C PRO A 22 18.82 -4.27 5.87
N THR A 23 18.45 -3.18 6.53
CA THR A 23 18.54 -3.04 8.00
C THR A 23 17.23 -3.40 8.72
N ILE A 24 16.14 -3.63 7.96
CA ILE A 24 14.81 -3.90 8.51
C ILE A 24 14.55 -5.41 8.52
N HIS A 25 14.10 -5.91 9.66
CA HIS A 25 13.55 -7.26 9.75
C HIS A 25 12.03 -7.16 9.59
N ALA A 26 11.49 -7.76 8.52
CA ALA A 26 10.06 -7.80 8.25
C ALA A 26 9.62 -9.21 7.83
N ASP A 27 8.44 -9.62 8.27
CA ASP A 27 7.86 -10.90 7.87
C ASP A 27 7.21 -10.81 6.49
N ARG A 28 6.54 -9.68 6.23
CA ARG A 28 5.72 -9.45 5.04
C ARG A 28 6.01 -8.08 4.42
N MET A 29 6.01 -8.02 3.11
CA MET A 29 5.98 -6.75 2.37
C MET A 29 4.62 -6.58 1.74
N ILE A 30 3.94 -5.48 2.05
CA ILE A 30 2.67 -5.09 1.42
C ILE A 30 2.82 -3.65 0.97
N THR A 31 2.77 -3.42 -0.33
CA THR A 31 3.15 -2.12 -0.89
C THR A 31 2.40 -1.78 -2.16
N ASP A 32 2.29 -0.49 -2.41
CA ASP A 32 1.81 0.13 -3.64
C ASP A 32 3.01 0.82 -4.31
N PRO A 33 3.78 0.11 -5.15
CA PRO A 33 4.98 0.67 -5.74
C PRO A 33 4.67 1.82 -6.70
N VAL A 34 5.67 2.59 -7.08
CA VAL A 34 5.52 3.57 -8.16
C VAL A 34 5.16 2.82 -9.46
N TRP A 35 4.05 3.21 -10.10
CA TRP A 35 3.53 2.49 -11.26
C TRP A 35 4.15 3.01 -12.58
N PRO A 36 4.15 2.21 -13.63
CA PRO A 36 4.62 2.67 -14.95
C PRO A 36 3.87 3.87 -15.52
N ASN A 37 2.62 4.07 -15.08
CA ASN A 37 1.77 5.19 -15.45
C ASN A 37 1.51 6.15 -14.27
N ALA A 38 2.42 6.20 -13.30
CA ALA A 38 2.35 7.12 -12.18
C ALA A 38 2.56 8.59 -12.61
N ASP A 39 2.20 9.51 -11.74
CA ASP A 39 2.46 10.94 -11.94
C ASP A 39 3.97 11.17 -12.09
N PRO A 40 4.43 11.86 -13.15
CA PRO A 40 5.86 12.13 -13.36
C PRO A 40 6.55 12.90 -12.21
N ARG A 41 5.78 13.53 -11.34
CA ARG A 41 6.29 14.24 -10.16
C ARG A 41 6.66 13.32 -9.00
N LEU A 42 6.24 12.05 -9.03
CA LEU A 42 6.62 11.09 -8.00
C LEU A 42 8.06 10.63 -8.18
N ALA A 43 8.79 10.57 -7.08
CA ALA A 43 10.15 10.02 -7.05
C ALA A 43 10.15 8.59 -7.61
N GLY A 44 11.08 8.30 -8.52
CA GLY A 44 11.18 6.98 -9.16
C GLY A 44 10.25 6.74 -10.36
N SER A 45 9.42 7.72 -10.75
CA SER A 45 8.52 7.60 -11.91
C SER A 45 9.23 7.48 -13.26
N SER A 46 10.52 7.84 -13.34
CA SER A 46 11.33 7.69 -14.56
C SER A 46 11.70 6.24 -14.87
N ASP A 47 11.88 5.39 -13.86
CA ASP A 47 12.15 3.95 -14.00
C ASP A 47 11.49 3.15 -12.87
N PRO A 48 10.16 3.00 -12.89
CA PRO A 48 9.43 2.28 -11.84
C PRO A 48 9.84 0.81 -11.71
N ALA A 49 10.11 0.16 -12.84
CA ALA A 49 10.50 -1.25 -12.85
C ALA A 49 11.91 -1.48 -12.27
N GLY A 50 12.86 -0.61 -12.61
CA GLY A 50 14.21 -0.64 -12.03
C GLY A 50 14.20 -0.33 -10.54
N LEU A 51 13.41 0.65 -10.11
CA LEU A 51 13.24 0.98 -8.70
C LEU A 51 12.65 -0.21 -7.91
N LEU A 52 11.56 -0.82 -8.40
CA LEU A 52 10.95 -1.98 -7.76
C LEU A 52 11.93 -3.15 -7.70
N ARG A 53 12.62 -3.45 -8.80
CA ARG A 53 13.65 -4.52 -8.86
C ARG A 53 14.74 -4.31 -7.82
N SER A 54 15.26 -3.09 -7.72
CA SER A 54 16.31 -2.74 -6.77
C SER A 54 15.84 -2.88 -5.32
N ALA A 55 14.64 -2.41 -4.99
CA ALA A 55 14.05 -2.57 -3.66
C ALA A 55 13.83 -4.05 -3.31
N LEU A 56 13.28 -4.85 -4.24
CA LEU A 56 13.05 -6.28 -4.02
C LEU A 56 14.34 -7.09 -3.92
N SER A 57 15.41 -6.68 -4.61
CA SER A 57 16.71 -7.38 -4.55
C SER A 57 17.31 -7.39 -3.13
N VAL A 58 17.10 -6.33 -2.37
CA VAL A 58 17.62 -6.16 -1.00
C VAL A 58 16.59 -6.52 0.09
N ALA A 59 15.35 -6.78 -0.29
CA ALA A 59 14.30 -7.14 0.66
C ALA A 59 14.45 -8.59 1.14
N ASN A 60 14.19 -8.78 2.44
CA ASN A 60 14.19 -10.10 3.07
C ASN A 60 12.90 -10.31 3.87
N CYS A 61 11.89 -10.88 3.21
CA CYS A 61 10.59 -11.19 3.79
C CYS A 61 10.02 -12.48 3.17
N LYS A 62 9.07 -13.11 3.84
CA LYS A 62 8.46 -14.38 3.40
C LYS A 62 7.47 -14.20 2.25
N THR A 63 6.77 -13.07 2.23
CA THR A 63 5.70 -12.80 1.27
C THR A 63 5.77 -11.35 0.80
N VAL A 64 5.53 -11.14 -0.48
CA VAL A 64 5.45 -9.82 -1.11
C VAL A 64 4.06 -9.68 -1.74
N VAL A 65 3.37 -8.59 -1.41
CA VAL A 65 2.09 -8.21 -2.01
C VAL A 65 2.23 -6.86 -2.68
N LEU A 66 2.04 -6.83 -3.99
CA LEU A 66 2.14 -5.63 -4.82
C LEU A 66 0.75 -5.20 -5.26
N GLN A 67 0.28 -4.06 -4.77
CA GLN A 67 -0.97 -3.45 -5.23
C GLN A 67 -0.70 -2.64 -6.48
N LEU A 68 -1.43 -2.91 -7.56
CA LEU A 68 -1.35 -2.17 -8.81
C LEU A 68 -2.73 -1.62 -9.18
N GLY A 69 -2.75 -0.48 -9.84
CA GLY A 69 -3.97 0.00 -10.49
C GLY A 69 -4.35 -0.88 -11.66
N ARG A 70 -5.65 -1.04 -11.90
CA ARG A 70 -6.18 -1.84 -13.01
C ARG A 70 -5.58 -1.49 -14.38
N CYS A 71 -5.26 -0.20 -14.58
CA CYS A 71 -4.69 0.30 -15.83
C CYS A 71 -3.16 0.36 -15.82
N SER A 72 -2.51 -0.15 -14.77
CA SER A 72 -1.04 -0.23 -14.72
C SER A 72 -0.55 -1.40 -15.58
N ASP A 73 0.56 -1.19 -16.24
CA ASP A 73 1.19 -2.23 -17.06
C ASP A 73 1.72 -3.37 -16.17
N PRO A 74 1.15 -4.58 -16.25
CA PRO A 74 1.53 -5.69 -15.38
C PRO A 74 2.94 -6.23 -15.66
N ARG A 75 3.59 -5.81 -16.75
CA ARG A 75 4.99 -6.20 -17.06
C ARG A 75 5.97 -5.74 -15.98
N ILE A 76 5.61 -4.76 -15.15
CA ILE A 76 6.40 -4.37 -13.98
C ILE A 76 6.63 -5.56 -13.02
N LEU A 77 5.73 -6.55 -13.00
CA LEU A 77 5.85 -7.74 -12.17
C LEU A 77 7.06 -8.61 -12.54
N ALA A 78 7.64 -8.44 -13.73
CA ALA A 78 8.92 -9.06 -14.09
C ALA A 78 10.11 -8.54 -13.23
N ALA A 79 9.90 -7.53 -12.41
CA ALA A 79 10.87 -7.09 -11.40
C ALA A 79 10.91 -8.01 -10.16
N VAL A 80 9.91 -8.86 -9.95
CA VAL A 80 9.85 -9.76 -8.79
C VAL A 80 10.84 -10.92 -8.99
N PRO A 81 11.81 -11.12 -8.08
CA PRO A 81 12.75 -12.22 -8.17
C PRO A 81 12.09 -13.60 -7.97
N ASP A 82 12.65 -14.64 -8.60
CA ASP A 82 12.16 -16.03 -8.56
C ASP A 82 12.15 -16.65 -7.16
N LYS A 83 12.87 -16.05 -6.20
CA LYS A 83 12.82 -16.49 -4.79
C LYS A 83 11.42 -16.39 -4.17
N TRP A 84 10.53 -15.61 -4.76
CA TRP A 84 9.13 -15.51 -4.37
C TRP A 84 8.23 -16.07 -5.48
N PRO A 85 7.80 -17.33 -5.39
CA PRO A 85 6.88 -17.92 -6.35
C PRO A 85 5.54 -17.18 -6.31
N PHE A 86 4.88 -17.10 -7.46
CA PHE A 86 3.56 -16.51 -7.55
C PHE A 86 2.53 -17.30 -6.73
N LEU A 87 1.73 -16.62 -5.93
CA LEU A 87 0.69 -17.22 -5.10
C LEU A 87 -0.71 -17.01 -5.70
N CYS A 88 -1.12 -15.75 -5.84
CA CYS A 88 -2.48 -15.43 -6.28
C CYS A 88 -2.63 -13.96 -6.71
N VAL A 89 -3.78 -13.70 -7.31
CA VAL A 89 -4.29 -12.34 -7.58
C VAL A 89 -5.50 -12.07 -6.72
N SER A 90 -5.59 -10.87 -6.15
CA SER A 90 -6.74 -10.38 -5.41
C SER A 90 -7.33 -9.15 -6.08
N TRP A 91 -8.66 -9.08 -6.14
CA TRP A 91 -9.41 -7.96 -6.69
C TRP A 91 -9.89 -7.03 -5.57
N LEU A 92 -9.51 -5.77 -5.66
CA LEU A 92 -9.85 -4.72 -4.70
C LEU A 92 -10.93 -3.83 -5.32
N ARG A 93 -12.18 -4.26 -5.23
CA ARG A 93 -13.30 -3.64 -5.93
C ARG A 93 -13.79 -2.36 -5.27
N TYR A 94 -14.16 -1.40 -6.10
CA TYR A 94 -14.80 -0.16 -5.66
C TYR A 94 -16.32 -0.32 -5.59
N ALA A 95 -16.92 0.10 -4.46
CA ALA A 95 -18.38 0.11 -4.30
C ALA A 95 -19.08 1.07 -5.28
N VAL A 96 -18.34 2.08 -5.73
CA VAL A 96 -18.78 3.04 -6.76
C VAL A 96 -17.72 3.10 -7.85
N PRO A 97 -17.87 2.31 -8.89
CA PRO A 97 -16.96 2.34 -10.03
C PRO A 97 -17.04 3.66 -10.80
N SER A 98 -15.95 3.98 -11.48
CA SER A 98 -15.85 5.18 -12.31
C SER A 98 -15.46 4.81 -13.74
N TYR A 99 -15.79 5.67 -14.70
CA TYR A 99 -15.31 5.51 -16.08
C TYR A 99 -14.03 6.30 -16.29
N ARG A 100 -13.07 5.66 -16.95
CA ARG A 100 -11.88 6.31 -17.51
C ARG A 100 -11.95 6.16 -19.03
N GLY A 101 -12.44 7.18 -19.71
CA GLY A 101 -12.83 7.05 -21.11
C GLY A 101 -13.97 6.02 -21.29
N ARG A 102 -13.74 4.99 -22.10
CA ARG A 102 -14.69 3.89 -22.34
C ARG A 102 -14.48 2.69 -21.42
N VAL A 103 -13.50 2.75 -20.51
CA VAL A 103 -13.16 1.65 -19.62
C VAL A 103 -13.75 1.89 -18.24
N LEU A 104 -14.49 0.90 -17.75
CA LEU A 104 -14.99 0.90 -16.38
C LEU A 104 -13.83 0.61 -15.42
N ASN A 105 -13.54 1.55 -14.54
CA ASN A 105 -12.59 1.38 -13.45
C ASN A 105 -13.35 0.98 -12.18
N ASP A 106 -13.41 -0.33 -11.92
CA ASP A 106 -14.19 -0.93 -10.82
C ASP A 106 -13.32 -1.62 -9.75
N ALA A 107 -12.02 -1.74 -9.99
CA ALA A 107 -11.10 -2.40 -9.05
C ALA A 107 -9.65 -1.95 -9.26
N ASP A 108 -8.85 -2.05 -8.20
CA ASP A 108 -7.42 -2.29 -8.28
C ASP A 108 -7.13 -3.78 -8.17
N VAL A 109 -5.88 -4.15 -8.36
CA VAL A 109 -5.42 -5.55 -8.34
C VAL A 109 -4.23 -5.67 -7.40
N ALA A 110 -4.18 -6.70 -6.57
CA ALA A 110 -3.00 -7.04 -5.79
C ALA A 110 -2.46 -8.41 -6.21
N TYR A 111 -1.15 -8.48 -6.42
CA TYR A 111 -0.42 -9.69 -6.77
C TYR A 111 0.41 -10.13 -5.57
N ALA A 112 0.22 -11.38 -5.14
CA ALA A 112 0.94 -11.96 -4.01
C ALA A 112 1.95 -12.99 -4.48
N PHE A 113 3.12 -12.97 -3.85
CA PHE A 113 4.26 -13.85 -4.15
C PHE A 113 4.88 -14.33 -2.83
N GLY A 114 5.52 -15.50 -2.85
CA GLY A 114 6.26 -16.08 -1.72
C GLY A 114 5.48 -17.14 -0.97
N ASP A 115 5.65 -17.19 0.36
CA ASP A 115 5.00 -18.19 1.19
C ASP A 115 3.52 -17.85 1.42
N ALA A 116 2.67 -18.85 1.25
CA ALA A 116 1.27 -18.74 1.65
C ALA A 116 1.18 -18.52 3.17
N VAL A 117 0.30 -17.60 3.58
CA VAL A 117 -0.01 -17.46 5.00
C VAL A 117 -0.72 -18.72 5.46
N ALA A 118 -0.18 -19.36 6.50
CA ALA A 118 -0.78 -20.56 7.05
C ALA A 118 -2.24 -20.28 7.44
N SER A 119 -3.13 -21.17 7.00
CA SER A 119 -4.53 -21.12 7.43
C SER A 119 -4.57 -21.34 8.94
N ALA A 120 -4.69 -20.28 9.72
CA ALA A 120 -5.00 -20.43 11.14
C ALA A 120 -6.35 -21.13 11.28
N ALA A 121 -6.45 -22.09 12.19
CA ALA A 121 -7.69 -22.79 12.47
C ALA A 121 -8.81 -21.76 12.72
N GLY A 122 -9.90 -21.82 11.93
CA GLY A 122 -11.00 -20.87 12.00
C GLY A 122 -10.97 -19.70 11.00
N ARG A 123 -9.92 -19.48 10.25
CA ARG A 123 -9.94 -18.52 9.13
C ARG A 123 -10.87 -19.08 8.03
N ARG A 124 -11.89 -18.31 7.69
CA ARG A 124 -12.70 -18.62 6.51
C ARG A 124 -11.85 -18.40 5.26
N VAL A 125 -11.99 -19.31 4.29
CA VAL A 125 -11.48 -19.06 2.94
C VAL A 125 -12.15 -17.79 2.42
N VAL A 126 -11.39 -16.75 2.24
CA VAL A 126 -11.91 -15.49 1.69
C VAL A 126 -11.77 -15.55 0.19
N PRO A 127 -12.82 -15.19 -0.53
CA PRO A 127 -12.69 -14.97 -1.97
C PRO A 127 -11.58 -13.96 -2.22
N GLY A 128 -10.77 -14.17 -3.25
CA GLY A 128 -9.70 -13.25 -3.67
C GLY A 128 -10.19 -11.86 -4.10
N THR A 129 -11.23 -11.37 -3.43
CA THR A 129 -11.95 -10.12 -3.73
C THR A 129 -12.33 -9.42 -2.45
N CYS A 130 -11.94 -8.15 -2.34
CA CYS A 130 -12.41 -7.20 -1.33
C CYS A 130 -13.24 -6.11 -2.01
N MET A 131 -14.30 -5.64 -1.36
CA MET A 131 -15.10 -4.51 -1.84
C MET A 131 -15.05 -3.38 -0.82
N SER A 132 -14.73 -2.16 -1.26
CA SER A 132 -14.86 -0.97 -0.44
C SER A 132 -16.34 -0.67 -0.17
N THR A 133 -16.65 0.02 0.92
CA THR A 133 -18.02 0.45 1.20
C THR A 133 -18.35 1.78 0.53
N ARG A 134 -19.64 2.00 0.24
CA ARG A 134 -20.09 3.28 -0.36
C ARG A 134 -19.78 4.48 0.54
N GLY A 135 -19.84 4.29 1.88
CA GLY A 135 -19.53 5.36 2.84
C GLY A 135 -18.06 5.77 2.87
N GLU A 136 -17.15 4.84 2.68
CA GLU A 136 -15.71 5.12 2.56
C GLU A 136 -15.39 5.92 1.30
N PHE A 137 -16.07 5.58 0.19
CA PHE A 137 -15.94 6.31 -1.05
C PHE A 137 -16.45 7.75 -0.92
N LEU A 138 -17.57 7.96 -0.21
CA LEU A 138 -18.17 9.29 -0.02
C LEU A 138 -17.35 10.18 0.93
N ARG A 139 -16.62 9.61 1.88
CA ARG A 139 -15.70 10.38 2.76
C ARG A 139 -14.47 10.91 2.01
N GLY A 140 -14.06 10.24 0.93
CA GLY A 140 -12.94 10.65 0.09
C GLY A 140 -13.32 11.39 -1.19
N HIS A 141 -14.50 11.09 -1.78
CA HIS A 141 -14.89 11.53 -3.11
C HIS A 141 -16.40 11.77 -3.18
N GLY A 142 -16.92 12.67 -2.35
CA GLY A 142 -18.36 12.95 -2.31
C GLY A 142 -18.93 13.40 -3.67
N ARG A 143 -19.96 12.70 -4.15
CA ARG A 143 -20.68 13.03 -5.39
C ARG A 143 -21.33 14.42 -5.43
N ASN A 144 -21.42 15.10 -4.27
CA ASN A 144 -22.00 16.43 -4.13
C ASN A 144 -20.99 17.51 -3.74
N ARG A 145 -19.69 17.27 -3.93
CA ARG A 145 -18.70 18.33 -3.70
C ARG A 145 -18.59 19.18 -4.96
N THR A 146 -18.67 20.49 -4.79
CA THR A 146 -18.31 21.46 -5.82
C THR A 146 -16.85 21.28 -6.22
N SER A 147 -16.48 21.73 -7.42
CA SER A 147 -15.08 21.68 -7.88
C SER A 147 -14.11 22.29 -6.88
N GLN A 148 -14.54 23.32 -6.15
CA GLN A 148 -13.79 23.99 -5.10
C GLN A 148 -13.54 23.09 -3.88
N GLN A 149 -14.56 22.39 -3.38
CA GLN A 149 -14.43 21.44 -2.26
C GLN A 149 -13.59 20.21 -2.62
N PHE A 150 -13.54 19.85 -3.90
CA PHE A 150 -12.66 18.81 -4.42
C PHE A 150 -11.20 19.29 -4.40
N GLN A 151 -10.95 20.53 -4.81
CA GLN A 151 -9.63 21.17 -4.80
C GLN A 151 -9.09 21.29 -3.37
N GLU A 152 -9.90 21.83 -2.44
CA GLU A 152 -9.55 21.95 -1.02
C GLU A 152 -9.24 20.60 -0.36
N THR A 153 -9.84 19.51 -0.83
CA THR A 153 -9.54 18.16 -0.31
C THR A 153 -8.28 17.57 -0.93
N GLN A 154 -7.96 17.92 -2.17
CA GLN A 154 -6.68 17.57 -2.81
C GLN A 154 -5.53 18.36 -2.18
N ASP A 155 -5.75 19.62 -1.84
CA ASP A 155 -4.78 20.47 -1.15
C ASP A 155 -4.54 19.99 0.30
N ALA A 156 -5.58 19.44 0.95
CA ALA A 156 -5.50 18.85 2.28
C ALA A 156 -4.89 17.42 2.30
N MET A 157 -4.87 16.71 1.17
CA MET A 157 -4.23 15.41 0.97
C MET A 157 -3.39 15.44 -0.32
N PRO A 158 -2.19 16.02 -0.30
CA PRO A 158 -1.40 16.33 -1.50
C PRO A 158 -0.79 15.10 -2.19
N HIS A 159 -1.17 13.88 -1.82
CA HIS A 159 -0.73 12.67 -2.51
C HIS A 159 -1.65 12.36 -3.70
N PRO A 160 -1.10 12.16 -4.93
CA PRO A 160 -1.90 12.02 -6.14
C PRO A 160 -2.78 10.77 -6.20
N ALA A 161 -2.53 9.76 -5.36
CA ALA A 161 -3.28 8.50 -5.40
C ALA A 161 -3.31 7.76 -4.03
N PRO A 162 -3.99 8.29 -3.00
CA PRO A 162 -4.11 7.56 -1.74
C PRO A 162 -4.95 6.29 -1.94
N ARG A 163 -4.49 5.15 -1.37
CA ARG A 163 -5.22 3.89 -1.43
C ARG A 163 -6.36 3.86 -0.42
N HIS A 164 -7.42 3.12 -0.73
CA HIS A 164 -8.52 2.88 0.20
C HIS A 164 -8.03 2.07 1.40
N LEU A 165 -8.17 2.62 2.60
CA LEU A 165 -7.73 1.98 3.84
C LEU A 165 -8.34 0.58 4.02
N LYS A 166 -9.61 0.38 3.66
CA LYS A 166 -10.27 -0.92 3.74
C LYS A 166 -9.61 -1.98 2.85
N HIS A 167 -9.23 -1.62 1.62
CA HIS A 167 -8.54 -2.54 0.72
C HIS A 167 -7.19 -2.96 1.30
N VAL A 168 -6.41 -1.97 1.75
CA VAL A 168 -5.08 -2.24 2.32
C VAL A 168 -5.19 -3.02 3.64
N ARG A 169 -6.18 -2.70 4.50
CA ARG A 169 -6.45 -3.46 5.73
C ARG A 169 -6.81 -4.91 5.43
N TRP A 170 -7.61 -5.15 4.40
CA TRP A 170 -7.94 -6.49 3.95
C TRP A 170 -6.68 -7.25 3.48
N LEU A 171 -5.80 -6.61 2.69
CA LEU A 171 -4.53 -7.21 2.28
C LEU A 171 -3.66 -7.56 3.49
N VAL A 172 -3.52 -6.64 4.44
CA VAL A 172 -2.77 -6.89 5.68
C VAL A 172 -3.34 -8.08 6.44
N GLN A 173 -4.65 -8.14 6.65
CA GLN A 173 -5.29 -9.22 7.40
C GLN A 173 -5.15 -10.59 6.73
N TRP A 174 -5.07 -10.63 5.41
CA TRP A 174 -5.00 -11.89 4.64
C TRP A 174 -3.58 -12.37 4.36
N PHE A 175 -2.65 -11.46 4.27
CA PHE A 175 -1.26 -11.78 3.93
C PHE A 175 -0.28 -11.63 5.10
N SER A 176 -0.78 -11.40 6.32
CA SER A 176 0.02 -11.41 7.53
C SER A 176 -0.76 -11.96 8.73
N ASP A 177 -0.04 -12.43 9.75
CA ASP A 177 -0.60 -12.81 11.04
C ASP A 177 -0.45 -11.69 12.08
N GLU A 178 -1.26 -11.72 13.15
CA GLU A 178 -1.14 -10.77 14.26
C GLU A 178 0.24 -10.87 14.89
N GLY A 179 0.82 -9.73 15.21
CA GLY A 179 2.17 -9.61 15.76
C GLY A 179 3.29 -9.65 14.74
N GLU A 180 3.04 -10.09 13.47
CA GLU A 180 4.05 -10.00 12.40
C GLU A 180 4.37 -8.55 12.04
N THR A 181 5.55 -8.33 11.48
CA THR A 181 6.01 -7.04 10.99
C THR A 181 5.75 -6.92 9.49
N VAL A 182 4.97 -5.92 9.12
CA VAL A 182 4.68 -5.55 7.72
C VAL A 182 5.57 -4.38 7.32
N VAL A 183 6.29 -4.50 6.19
CA VAL A 183 7.06 -3.38 5.62
C VAL A 183 6.40 -2.84 4.35
N ASP A 184 6.39 -1.51 4.22
CA ASP A 184 6.01 -0.79 3.00
C ASP A 184 7.17 0.13 2.58
N PRO A 185 7.96 -0.27 1.56
CA PRO A 185 9.11 0.52 1.09
C PRO A 185 8.73 1.74 0.25
N PHE A 186 7.45 1.93 -0.07
CA PHE A 186 6.90 3.08 -0.80
C PHE A 186 5.71 3.64 -0.02
N CYS A 187 5.98 4.01 1.25
CA CYS A 187 4.97 4.24 2.27
C CYS A 187 3.99 5.37 1.93
N GLY A 188 4.44 6.39 1.19
CA GLY A 188 3.62 7.55 0.87
C GLY A 188 3.01 8.17 2.13
N THR A 189 1.70 8.39 2.12
CA THR A 189 0.97 8.95 3.25
C THR A 189 0.63 7.93 4.36
N GLY A 190 1.26 6.75 4.36
CA GLY A 190 1.19 5.78 5.46
C GLY A 190 -0.06 4.90 5.50
N THR A 191 -0.74 4.67 4.39
CA THR A 191 -1.98 3.87 4.41
C THR A 191 -1.74 2.42 4.84
N THR A 192 -0.63 1.81 4.40
CA THR A 192 -0.26 0.44 4.76
C THR A 192 0.10 0.32 6.25
N VAL A 193 0.95 1.21 6.74
CA VAL A 193 1.37 1.17 8.15
C VAL A 193 0.21 1.47 9.10
N LEU A 194 -0.72 2.36 8.69
CA LEU A 194 -1.95 2.63 9.42
C LEU A 194 -2.86 1.39 9.46
N ALA A 195 -3.01 0.71 8.32
CA ALA A 195 -3.80 -0.53 8.22
C ALA A 195 -3.21 -1.64 9.08
N ALA A 196 -1.89 -1.79 9.08
CA ALA A 196 -1.18 -2.79 9.86
C ALA A 196 -1.34 -2.55 11.37
N LYS A 197 -1.11 -1.31 11.85
CA LYS A 197 -1.36 -0.90 13.23
C LYS A 197 -2.80 -1.23 13.67
N GLY A 198 -3.79 -0.83 12.88
CA GLY A 198 -5.19 -1.07 13.17
C GLY A 198 -5.63 -2.55 13.04
N ALA A 199 -4.76 -3.42 12.57
CA ALA A 199 -4.96 -4.85 12.48
C ALA A 199 -4.08 -5.65 13.46
N ASN A 200 -3.49 -5.02 14.46
CA ASN A 200 -2.59 -5.61 15.47
C ASN A 200 -1.30 -6.20 14.85
N ARG A 201 -0.76 -5.57 13.82
CA ARG A 201 0.55 -5.88 13.25
C ARG A 201 1.54 -4.77 13.62
N LYS A 202 2.82 -5.11 13.69
CA LYS A 202 3.89 -4.11 13.65
C LYS A 202 4.05 -3.64 12.21
N ALA A 203 4.54 -2.41 12.02
CA ALA A 203 4.75 -1.90 10.68
C ALA A 203 5.99 -1.02 10.56
N VAL A 204 6.63 -1.10 9.40
CA VAL A 204 7.73 -0.21 9.02
C VAL A 204 7.38 0.41 7.68
N GLY A 205 7.34 1.74 7.64
CA GLY A 205 7.20 2.51 6.41
C GLY A 205 8.52 3.16 6.03
N ILE A 206 8.84 3.17 4.74
CA ILE A 206 9.98 3.91 4.21
C ILE A 206 9.47 4.84 3.13
N GLU A 207 9.85 6.11 3.19
CA GLU A 207 9.39 7.14 2.27
C GLU A 207 10.53 8.12 1.98
N ILE A 208 10.73 8.42 0.71
CA ILE A 208 11.82 9.29 0.26
C ILE A 208 11.48 10.77 0.36
N GLU A 209 10.18 11.11 0.34
CA GLU A 209 9.73 12.49 0.42
C GLU A 209 9.30 12.84 1.85
N GLU A 210 10.03 13.73 2.50
CA GLU A 210 9.80 14.12 3.90
C GLU A 210 8.37 14.60 4.16
N ARG A 211 7.77 15.34 3.20
CA ARG A 211 6.38 15.80 3.30
C ARG A 211 5.37 14.66 3.46
N TYR A 212 5.64 13.50 2.88
CA TYR A 212 4.78 12.32 3.03
C TYR A 212 5.06 11.59 4.34
N CYS A 213 6.30 11.57 4.81
CA CYS A 213 6.63 11.09 6.16
C CYS A 213 5.86 11.90 7.22
N GLU A 214 5.84 13.23 7.10
CA GLU A 214 5.10 14.10 8.02
C GLU A 214 3.59 13.82 8.00
N LEU A 215 3.01 13.66 6.81
CA LEU A 215 1.59 13.31 6.68
C LEU A 215 1.26 11.96 7.30
N ALA A 216 2.11 10.95 7.06
CA ALA A 216 1.95 9.62 7.63
C ALA A 216 2.04 9.67 9.17
N ALA A 217 3.03 10.39 9.71
CA ALA A 217 3.20 10.59 11.15
C ALA A 217 1.97 11.26 11.79
N ARG A 218 1.44 12.32 11.18
CA ARG A 218 0.23 13.00 11.65
C ARG A 218 -0.98 12.08 11.67
N ARG A 219 -1.17 11.27 10.61
CA ARG A 219 -2.27 10.30 10.54
C ARG A 219 -2.17 9.23 11.63
N LEU A 220 -0.97 8.74 11.91
CA LEU A 220 -0.71 7.74 12.95
C LEU A 220 -0.93 8.30 14.36
N ALA A 221 -0.55 9.57 14.60
CA ALA A 221 -0.73 10.25 15.88
C ALA A 221 -2.20 10.57 16.19
N GLN A 222 -3.04 10.81 15.17
CA GLN A 222 -4.47 11.08 15.34
C GLN A 222 -5.27 9.84 15.78
N GLY A 223 -4.66 8.69 15.75
CA GLY A 223 -5.33 7.42 16.04
C GLY A 223 -6.31 7.00 14.94
N VAL A 224 -6.50 5.71 14.78
CA VAL A 224 -7.50 5.17 13.87
C VAL A 224 -8.76 4.91 14.67
N MET A 225 -9.77 5.75 14.54
CA MET A 225 -11.12 5.35 14.91
C MET A 225 -11.65 4.42 13.81
N PHE A 226 -11.75 3.14 14.12
CA PHE A 226 -12.33 2.10 13.27
C PHE A 226 -13.82 1.92 13.55
#